data_1b429e489b9d00c8e9b7392244e98063
#
_entry.id   1b429e489b9d00c8e9b7392244e98063
#
_cell.length_a   1.000
_cell.length_b   1.000
_cell.length_c   1.000
_cell.angle_alpha   90.00
_cell.angle_beta   90.00
_cell.angle_gamma   90.00
#
_symmetry.space_group_name_H-M   'P 1'
#
loop_
_entity.id
_entity.type
_entity.pdbx_description
1 polymer ?
#
loop_
_entity_poly.entity_id
_entity_poly.type
_entity_poly.pdbx_seq_one_letter_code
_entity_poly.pdbx_strand_id
1 'polypeptide(L)'
;MLSDLLQFHVLVPWLIAMFFGVFVGATPGLTATMAVALIVPVSFYMPDPNSGLAMIIGVSFTAIFAGDIPATYLRIPGTPASAAATLDGYQLARQGKGGLALRIDLICSCLGGLIGVFLLITIAPQLARFGLKFSNFEYFWLAIFGLSMSAVVSAGNTRRGLLSASLGMLLATVGLDIISGTQRYTFGNAELMSGLGFIPVMIGIFGVSEVIRSVMGGLKSDDETMRSSNADNSLLAAWGLVWKHKLTVLRSSIIGTIIGALPGAGADIAAWAAYGVEQRTSKQGKDFGKGVIPGVIAPTSANNAAVGGAWIPALVFGIPGDAVTAIVLGALMMYEIKPGPLIFQQNPGQINAIFAIAVVTQLLLLPCGYLGLRTFGWMLKLPRSIILIAVLIFSVVGSFSLRNSIFDVYVMAAFGLVGYFLEAKRMPLAPLILGLILGPMVEENFRTGLIKTEGSLLPFFTRPICAALVLLMAGAFSSPYLLRMIRNRKVDR
;
A
#
# COMPACT_ATOMS: atom_id res chain seq x y z
N MET A 1 -5.36 -23.92 13.91
CA MET A 1 -5.06 -22.65 13.22
C MET A 1 -5.41 -22.67 11.73
N LEU A 2 -4.79 -23.49 10.86
CA LEU A 2 -5.21 -23.58 9.44
C LEU A 2 -6.64 -24.08 9.28
N SER A 3 -7.06 -25.05 10.08
CA SER A 3 -8.44 -25.54 10.19
C SER A 3 -9.42 -24.43 10.55
N ASP A 4 -9.02 -23.54 11.43
CA ASP A 4 -9.89 -22.46 11.92
C ASP A 4 -10.08 -21.37 10.86
N LEU A 5 -9.01 -21.06 10.09
CA LEU A 5 -9.06 -20.13 8.97
C LEU A 5 -9.90 -20.62 7.78
N LEU A 6 -10.06 -21.94 7.64
CA LEU A 6 -10.87 -22.55 6.58
C LEU A 6 -12.33 -22.80 7.01
N GLN A 7 -12.73 -22.41 8.21
CA GLN A 7 -14.12 -22.47 8.64
C GLN A 7 -15.00 -21.52 7.82
N PHE A 8 -16.24 -21.90 7.62
CA PHE A 8 -17.15 -21.19 6.73
C PHE A 8 -17.36 -19.70 7.11
N HIS A 9 -17.41 -19.43 8.42
CA HIS A 9 -17.59 -18.07 8.94
C HIS A 9 -16.37 -17.15 8.74
N VAL A 10 -15.17 -17.70 8.51
CA VAL A 10 -13.95 -16.95 8.14
C VAL A 10 -13.81 -16.87 6.62
N LEU A 11 -13.94 -18.02 5.95
CA LEU A 11 -13.66 -18.14 4.52
C LEU A 11 -14.63 -17.34 3.65
N VAL A 12 -15.93 -17.32 3.99
CA VAL A 12 -16.92 -16.61 3.17
C VAL A 12 -16.74 -15.09 3.20
N PRO A 13 -16.65 -14.41 4.36
CA PRO A 13 -16.33 -12.98 4.40
C PRO A 13 -15.01 -12.65 3.71
N TRP A 14 -13.99 -13.51 3.88
CA TRP A 14 -12.70 -13.35 3.22
C TRP A 14 -12.80 -13.38 1.70
N LEU A 15 -13.48 -14.38 1.12
CA LEU A 15 -13.70 -14.47 -0.31
C LEU A 15 -14.52 -13.28 -0.85
N ILE A 16 -15.58 -12.87 -0.14
CA ILE A 16 -16.36 -11.70 -0.50
C ILE A 16 -15.48 -10.44 -0.53
N ALA A 17 -14.64 -10.26 0.49
CA ALA A 17 -13.71 -9.15 0.55
C ALA A 17 -12.67 -9.21 -0.58
N MET A 18 -12.14 -10.39 -0.91
CA MET A 18 -11.22 -10.56 -2.05
C MET A 18 -11.89 -10.19 -3.38
N PHE A 19 -13.15 -10.58 -3.60
CA PHE A 19 -13.91 -10.16 -4.77
C PHE A 19 -14.19 -8.65 -4.79
N PHE A 20 -14.48 -8.07 -3.64
CA PHE A 20 -14.58 -6.61 -3.50
C PHE A 20 -13.26 -5.94 -3.87
N GLY A 21 -12.12 -6.47 -3.43
CA GLY A 21 -10.79 -5.99 -3.83
C GLY A 21 -10.56 -6.06 -5.34
N VAL A 22 -10.95 -7.18 -5.97
CA VAL A 22 -10.90 -7.32 -7.44
C VAL A 22 -11.81 -6.29 -8.11
N PHE A 23 -13.02 -6.10 -7.61
CA PHE A 23 -13.98 -5.14 -8.17
C PHE A 23 -13.45 -3.71 -8.11
N VAL A 24 -12.98 -3.27 -6.95
CA VAL A 24 -12.46 -1.90 -6.77
C VAL A 24 -11.19 -1.69 -7.58
N GLY A 25 -10.22 -2.62 -7.51
CA GLY A 25 -8.96 -2.51 -8.25
C GLY A 25 -9.15 -2.50 -9.77
N ALA A 26 -10.11 -3.27 -10.29
CA ALA A 26 -10.43 -3.30 -11.71
C ALA A 26 -11.26 -2.10 -12.21
N THR A 27 -11.77 -1.27 -11.30
CA THR A 27 -12.55 -0.08 -11.66
C THR A 27 -11.63 1.13 -11.83
N PRO A 28 -11.48 1.71 -13.04
CA PRO A 28 -10.62 2.87 -13.25
C PRO A 28 -10.98 4.05 -12.35
N GLY A 29 -9.98 4.62 -11.70
CA GLY A 29 -10.14 5.76 -10.78
C GLY A 29 -10.36 5.37 -9.32
N LEU A 30 -10.60 4.10 -9.00
CA LEU A 30 -10.58 3.61 -7.62
C LEU A 30 -9.18 3.03 -7.32
N THR A 31 -8.72 3.15 -6.07
CA THR A 31 -7.38 2.70 -5.69
C THR A 31 -7.43 1.52 -4.73
N ALA A 32 -6.36 0.72 -4.68
CA ALA A 32 -6.22 -0.35 -3.68
C ALA A 32 -6.29 0.21 -2.24
N THR A 33 -5.73 1.38 -2.02
CA THR A 33 -5.80 2.08 -0.72
C THR A 33 -7.23 2.36 -0.31
N MET A 34 -8.06 2.82 -1.25
CA MET A 34 -9.48 3.05 -1.02
C MET A 34 -10.23 1.74 -0.74
N ALA A 35 -9.94 0.67 -1.48
CA ALA A 35 -10.56 -0.64 -1.24
C ALA A 35 -10.30 -1.12 0.20
N VAL A 36 -9.06 -1.00 0.67
CA VAL A 36 -8.69 -1.37 2.03
C VAL A 36 -9.34 -0.45 3.07
N ALA A 37 -9.38 0.87 2.82
CA ALA A 37 -10.03 1.81 3.72
C ALA A 37 -11.53 1.52 3.92
N LEU A 38 -12.23 1.11 2.85
CA LEU A 38 -13.65 0.79 2.89
C LEU A 38 -13.94 -0.56 3.56
N ILE A 39 -13.04 -1.54 3.45
CA ILE A 39 -13.28 -2.87 4.05
C ILE A 39 -12.95 -2.89 5.55
N VAL A 40 -12.05 -2.02 6.03
CA VAL A 40 -11.64 -1.99 7.44
C VAL A 40 -12.84 -1.82 8.39
N PRO A 41 -13.75 -0.85 8.23
CA PRO A 41 -14.91 -0.76 9.11
C PRO A 41 -15.79 -2.01 9.09
N VAL A 42 -15.96 -2.62 7.92
CA VAL A 42 -16.74 -3.86 7.77
C VAL A 42 -16.08 -5.02 8.52
N SER A 43 -14.74 -5.06 8.53
CA SER A 43 -13.98 -6.11 9.19
C SER A 43 -14.20 -6.15 10.71
N PHE A 44 -14.51 -5.01 11.34
CA PHE A 44 -14.78 -4.96 12.79
C PHE A 44 -16.12 -5.57 13.21
N TYR A 45 -17.04 -5.80 12.28
CA TYR A 45 -18.27 -6.55 12.56
C TYR A 45 -18.07 -8.06 12.56
N MET A 46 -16.87 -8.54 12.23
CA MET A 46 -16.59 -9.96 12.26
C MET A 46 -16.44 -10.45 13.70
N PRO A 47 -16.96 -11.66 14.00
CA PRO A 47 -16.96 -12.20 15.37
C PRO A 47 -15.55 -12.54 15.88
N ASP A 48 -14.58 -12.64 14.99
CA ASP A 48 -13.20 -13.03 15.27
C ASP A 48 -12.22 -12.08 14.55
N PRO A 49 -11.19 -11.56 15.25
CA PRO A 49 -10.17 -10.70 14.68
C PRO A 49 -9.46 -11.29 13.44
N ASN A 50 -9.27 -12.61 13.40
CA ASN A 50 -8.63 -13.28 12.27
C ASN A 50 -9.49 -13.20 11.00
N SER A 51 -10.81 -13.26 11.14
CA SER A 51 -11.75 -13.08 10.02
C SER A 51 -11.64 -11.67 9.44
N GLY A 52 -11.60 -10.66 10.31
CA GLY A 52 -11.42 -9.27 9.89
C GLY A 52 -10.07 -9.02 9.23
N LEU A 53 -8.98 -9.56 9.79
CA LEU A 53 -7.65 -9.47 9.21
C LEU A 53 -7.56 -10.20 7.87
N ALA A 54 -8.21 -11.35 7.72
CA ALA A 54 -8.28 -12.09 6.46
C ALA A 54 -8.95 -11.26 5.35
N MET A 55 -10.03 -10.55 5.67
CA MET A 55 -10.69 -9.62 4.75
C MET A 55 -9.74 -8.50 4.31
N ILE A 56 -9.06 -7.84 5.26
CA ILE A 56 -8.17 -6.71 4.99
C ILE A 56 -6.97 -7.15 4.15
N ILE A 57 -6.32 -8.25 4.53
CA ILE A 57 -5.17 -8.81 3.80
C ILE A 57 -5.62 -9.26 2.42
N GLY A 58 -6.77 -9.92 2.32
CA GLY A 58 -7.36 -10.37 1.06
C GLY A 58 -7.56 -9.22 0.06
N VAL A 59 -8.20 -8.15 0.50
CA VAL A 59 -8.41 -6.95 -0.33
C VAL A 59 -7.08 -6.31 -0.75
N SER A 60 -6.10 -6.25 0.16
CA SER A 60 -4.81 -5.60 -0.11
C SER A 60 -4.11 -6.22 -1.33
N PHE A 61 -4.06 -7.54 -1.42
CA PHE A 61 -3.40 -8.23 -2.53
C PHE A 61 -4.26 -8.28 -3.79
N THR A 62 -5.57 -8.52 -3.66
CA THR A 62 -6.45 -8.65 -4.82
C THR A 62 -6.67 -7.34 -5.55
N ALA A 63 -6.73 -6.21 -4.83
CA ALA A 63 -6.90 -4.89 -5.43
C ALA A 63 -5.66 -4.45 -6.23
N ILE A 64 -4.45 -4.81 -5.79
CA ILE A 64 -3.20 -4.53 -6.53
C ILE A 64 -3.20 -5.31 -7.86
N PHE A 65 -3.43 -6.63 -7.81
CA PHE A 65 -3.55 -7.45 -9.02
C PHE A 65 -4.61 -6.89 -9.98
N ALA A 66 -5.81 -6.60 -9.45
CA ALA A 66 -6.94 -6.23 -10.29
C ALA A 66 -6.75 -4.89 -11.02
N GLY A 67 -5.89 -4.02 -10.51
CA GLY A 67 -5.50 -2.77 -11.18
C GLY A 67 -4.83 -2.98 -12.53
N ASP A 68 -4.21 -4.13 -12.75
CA ASP A 68 -3.56 -4.48 -14.02
C ASP A 68 -4.58 -4.83 -15.13
N ILE A 69 -5.83 -5.12 -14.76
CA ILE A 69 -6.90 -5.46 -15.73
C ILE A 69 -7.23 -4.27 -16.63
N PRO A 70 -7.66 -3.10 -16.10
CA PRO A 70 -7.91 -1.93 -16.94
C PRO A 70 -6.61 -1.36 -17.54
N ALA A 71 -5.47 -1.52 -16.89
CA ALA A 71 -4.16 -1.16 -17.45
C ALA A 71 -3.90 -1.88 -18.76
N THR A 72 -4.21 -3.18 -18.81
CA THR A 72 -4.00 -4.02 -19.98
C THR A 72 -5.01 -3.76 -21.10
N TYR A 73 -6.30 -3.59 -20.79
CA TYR A 73 -7.32 -3.44 -21.84
C TYR A 73 -7.58 -1.99 -22.25
N LEU A 74 -7.56 -1.06 -21.30
CA LEU A 74 -7.96 0.34 -21.53
C LEU A 74 -6.78 1.30 -21.58
N ARG A 75 -5.56 0.83 -21.29
CA ARG A 75 -4.37 1.67 -21.07
C ARG A 75 -4.54 2.67 -19.93
N ILE A 76 -5.44 2.39 -19.03
CA ILE A 76 -5.71 3.20 -17.83
C ILE A 76 -5.35 2.35 -16.62
N PRO A 77 -4.25 2.64 -15.92
CA PRO A 77 -3.88 1.87 -14.72
C PRO A 77 -5.00 2.00 -13.67
N GLY A 78 -5.50 0.86 -13.16
CA GLY A 78 -6.48 0.84 -12.08
C GLY A 78 -5.86 1.26 -10.74
N THR A 79 -4.58 0.96 -10.56
CA THR A 79 -3.79 1.42 -9.41
C THR A 79 -2.47 2.03 -9.92
N PRO A 80 -1.80 2.91 -9.16
CA PRO A 80 -0.49 3.42 -9.54
C PRO A 80 0.54 2.31 -9.78
N ALA A 81 0.44 1.20 -9.04
CA ALA A 81 1.31 0.03 -9.18
C ALA A 81 1.18 -0.65 -10.56
N SER A 82 0.04 -0.50 -11.23
CA SER A 82 -0.27 -1.09 -12.53
C SER A 82 0.30 -0.29 -13.70
N ALA A 83 0.81 0.91 -13.45
CA ALA A 83 1.25 1.81 -14.52
C ALA A 83 2.39 1.23 -15.37
N ALA A 84 3.32 0.50 -14.77
CA ALA A 84 4.42 -0.14 -15.49
C ALA A 84 3.94 -1.31 -16.38
N ALA A 85 2.97 -2.11 -15.90
CA ALA A 85 2.39 -3.22 -16.63
C ALA A 85 1.61 -2.76 -17.89
N THR A 86 1.09 -1.52 -17.86
CA THR A 86 0.38 -0.92 -19.00
C THR A 86 1.23 -0.89 -20.28
N LEU A 87 2.55 -0.72 -20.16
CA LEU A 87 3.43 -0.53 -21.31
C LEU A 87 3.40 -1.72 -22.28
N ASP A 88 3.58 -2.93 -21.77
CA ASP A 88 3.58 -4.14 -22.57
C ASP A 88 2.23 -4.87 -22.57
N GLY A 89 1.49 -4.83 -21.44
CA GLY A 89 0.18 -5.44 -21.31
C GLY A 89 -0.82 -4.90 -22.34
N TYR A 90 -0.91 -3.58 -22.50
CA TYR A 90 -1.78 -2.95 -23.49
C TYR A 90 -1.38 -3.29 -24.92
N GLN A 91 -0.08 -3.35 -25.23
CA GLN A 91 0.38 -3.72 -26.57
C GLN A 91 0.04 -5.18 -26.90
N LEU A 92 0.14 -6.08 -25.92
CA LEU A 92 -0.32 -7.47 -26.06
C LEU A 92 -1.84 -7.53 -26.29
N ALA A 93 -2.61 -6.71 -25.59
CA ALA A 93 -4.06 -6.64 -25.80
C ALA A 93 -4.40 -6.15 -27.22
N ARG A 94 -3.69 -5.13 -27.74
CA ARG A 94 -3.84 -4.67 -29.12
C ARG A 94 -3.49 -5.74 -30.16
N GLN A 95 -2.58 -6.66 -29.81
CA GLN A 95 -2.23 -7.82 -30.66
C GLN A 95 -3.24 -8.98 -30.51
N GLY A 96 -4.36 -8.80 -29.80
CA GLY A 96 -5.34 -9.84 -29.54
C GLY A 96 -4.95 -10.83 -28.44
N LYS A 97 -3.86 -10.58 -27.72
CA LYS A 97 -3.32 -11.44 -26.65
C LYS A 97 -3.58 -10.91 -25.23
N GLY A 98 -4.57 -10.02 -25.05
CA GLY A 98 -4.88 -9.42 -23.76
C GLY A 98 -5.27 -10.43 -22.69
N GLY A 99 -6.06 -11.44 -23.06
CA GLY A 99 -6.42 -12.52 -22.14
C GLY A 99 -5.21 -13.37 -21.69
N LEU A 100 -4.22 -13.57 -22.56
CA LEU A 100 -2.97 -14.24 -22.20
C LEU A 100 -2.14 -13.36 -21.25
N ALA A 101 -2.00 -12.06 -21.55
CA ALA A 101 -1.27 -11.12 -20.72
C ALA A 101 -1.82 -11.09 -19.28
N LEU A 102 -3.14 -11.02 -19.10
CA LEU A 102 -3.79 -11.01 -17.79
C LEU A 102 -3.69 -12.36 -17.03
N ARG A 103 -3.57 -13.47 -17.73
CA ARG A 103 -3.32 -14.76 -17.05
C ARG A 103 -1.87 -14.88 -16.63
N ILE A 104 -0.94 -14.38 -17.41
CA ILE A 104 0.47 -14.25 -17.00
C ILE A 104 0.56 -13.34 -15.78
N ASP A 105 -0.10 -12.20 -15.81
CA ASP A 105 -0.19 -11.28 -14.69
C ASP A 105 -0.73 -11.97 -13.42
N LEU A 106 -1.88 -12.64 -13.50
CA LEU A 106 -2.48 -13.36 -12.37
C LEU A 106 -1.51 -14.37 -11.74
N ILE A 107 -0.84 -15.16 -12.56
CA ILE A 107 0.14 -16.15 -12.09
C ILE A 107 1.34 -15.44 -11.45
N CYS A 108 1.85 -14.39 -12.10
CA CYS A 108 2.99 -13.63 -11.61
C CYS A 108 2.67 -12.87 -10.32
N SER A 109 1.48 -12.32 -10.19
CA SER A 109 0.99 -11.69 -8.97
C SER A 109 0.90 -12.68 -7.80
N CYS A 110 0.37 -13.89 -8.06
CA CYS A 110 0.32 -14.95 -7.06
C CYS A 110 1.73 -15.40 -6.65
N LEU A 111 2.60 -15.73 -7.61
CA LEU A 111 3.97 -16.19 -7.32
C LEU A 111 4.81 -15.08 -6.67
N GLY A 112 4.70 -13.85 -7.16
CA GLY A 112 5.38 -12.69 -6.60
C GLY A 112 4.94 -12.44 -5.16
N GLY A 113 3.63 -12.45 -4.91
CA GLY A 113 3.08 -12.31 -3.57
C GLY A 113 3.50 -13.43 -2.63
N LEU A 114 3.53 -14.71 -3.09
CA LEU A 114 4.04 -15.83 -2.30
C LEU A 114 5.52 -15.66 -1.94
N ILE A 115 6.35 -15.19 -2.87
CA ILE A 115 7.77 -14.90 -2.60
C ILE A 115 7.90 -13.75 -1.60
N GLY A 116 7.12 -12.67 -1.76
CA GLY A 116 7.09 -11.54 -0.82
C GLY A 116 6.67 -11.96 0.58
N VAL A 117 5.62 -12.78 0.70
CA VAL A 117 5.16 -13.33 1.99
C VAL A 117 6.19 -14.30 2.58
N PHE A 118 6.84 -15.13 1.77
CA PHE A 118 7.92 -16.00 2.23
C PHE A 118 9.08 -15.18 2.83
N LEU A 119 9.47 -14.10 2.15
CA LEU A 119 10.50 -13.18 2.66
C LEU A 119 10.02 -12.45 3.94
N LEU A 120 8.74 -12.08 4.01
CA LEU A 120 8.15 -11.53 5.24
C LEU A 120 8.28 -12.51 6.40
N ILE A 121 7.87 -13.77 6.22
CA ILE A 121 7.92 -14.82 7.26
C ILE A 121 9.36 -15.09 7.72
N THR A 122 10.31 -15.03 6.81
CA THR A 122 11.72 -15.34 7.13
C THR A 122 12.46 -14.14 7.72
N ILE A 123 12.22 -12.93 7.23
CA ILE A 123 12.98 -11.73 7.60
C ILE A 123 12.38 -11.04 8.84
N ALA A 124 11.05 -10.92 8.93
CA ALA A 124 10.42 -10.14 9.99
C ALA A 124 10.75 -10.62 11.42
N PRO A 125 10.76 -11.93 11.75
CA PRO A 125 11.13 -12.38 13.08
C PRO A 125 12.59 -12.09 13.44
N GLN A 126 13.50 -12.17 12.45
CA GLN A 126 14.93 -11.88 12.66
C GLN A 126 15.14 -10.37 12.88
N LEU A 127 14.46 -9.56 12.07
CA LEU A 127 14.50 -8.11 12.18
C LEU A 127 13.86 -7.65 13.51
N ALA A 128 12.82 -8.33 13.99
CA ALA A 128 12.21 -8.08 15.29
C ALA A 128 13.21 -8.34 16.44
N ARG A 129 13.97 -9.45 16.40
CA ARG A 129 15.04 -9.70 17.39
C ARG A 129 16.09 -8.60 17.39
N PHE A 130 16.44 -8.06 16.23
CA PHE A 130 17.32 -6.91 16.15
C PHE A 130 16.67 -5.64 16.69
N GLY A 131 15.39 -5.43 16.40
CA GLY A 131 14.58 -4.29 16.87
C GLY A 131 14.42 -4.23 18.38
N LEU A 132 14.52 -5.36 19.10
CA LEU A 132 14.52 -5.38 20.57
C LEU A 132 15.71 -4.65 21.20
N LYS A 133 16.78 -4.40 20.44
CA LYS A 133 17.94 -3.61 20.88
C LYS A 133 17.72 -2.10 20.73
N PHE A 134 16.62 -1.70 20.10
CA PHE A 134 16.32 -0.29 19.88
C PHE A 134 15.78 0.34 21.17
N SER A 135 16.17 1.59 21.36
CA SER A 135 15.63 2.47 22.39
C SER A 135 14.90 3.65 21.76
N ASN A 136 14.46 4.59 22.55
CA ASN A 136 13.78 5.79 22.05
C ASN A 136 14.60 6.55 20.99
N PHE A 137 15.91 6.54 21.07
CA PHE A 137 16.78 7.26 20.11
C PHE A 137 16.71 6.64 18.71
N GLU A 138 16.77 5.31 18.63
CA GLU A 138 16.67 4.58 17.35
C GLU A 138 15.27 4.67 16.77
N TYR A 139 14.21 4.53 17.59
CA TYR A 139 12.83 4.67 17.13
C TYR A 139 12.52 6.06 16.61
N PHE A 140 13.04 7.11 17.24
CA PHE A 140 12.92 8.48 16.74
C PHE A 140 13.49 8.59 15.31
N TRP A 141 14.75 8.20 15.12
CA TRP A 141 15.39 8.29 13.81
C TRP A 141 14.76 7.36 12.77
N LEU A 142 14.27 6.20 13.18
CA LEU A 142 13.60 5.27 12.30
C LEU A 142 12.28 5.84 11.78
N ALA A 143 11.50 6.50 12.64
CA ALA A 143 10.26 7.18 12.24
C ALA A 143 10.55 8.39 11.32
N ILE A 144 11.55 9.21 11.64
CA ILE A 144 12.02 10.30 10.77
C ILE A 144 12.53 9.78 9.43
N PHE A 145 13.26 8.64 9.42
CA PHE A 145 13.70 7.98 8.20
C PHE A 145 12.50 7.56 7.34
N GLY A 146 11.48 6.93 7.93
CA GLY A 146 10.25 6.56 7.23
C GLY A 146 9.55 7.75 6.58
N LEU A 147 9.35 8.84 7.33
CA LEU A 147 8.78 10.08 6.82
C LEU A 147 9.61 10.69 5.69
N SER A 148 10.93 10.73 5.89
CA SER A 148 11.86 11.29 4.92
C SER A 148 11.87 10.50 3.61
N MET A 149 11.89 9.16 3.70
CA MET A 149 11.85 8.29 2.53
C MET A 149 10.54 8.46 1.77
N SER A 150 9.40 8.48 2.46
CA SER A 150 8.11 8.74 1.83
C SER A 150 8.07 10.08 1.09
N ALA A 151 8.67 11.12 1.66
CA ALA A 151 8.74 12.43 1.02
C ALA A 151 9.67 12.44 -0.21
N VAL A 152 10.81 11.75 -0.16
CA VAL A 152 11.77 11.65 -1.28
C VAL A 152 11.19 10.84 -2.44
N VAL A 153 10.50 9.75 -2.13
CA VAL A 153 9.94 8.83 -3.09
C VAL A 153 8.66 9.37 -3.74
N SER A 154 7.92 10.24 -3.03
CA SER A 154 6.68 10.82 -3.55
C SER A 154 6.90 11.67 -4.80
N ALA A 155 6.16 11.33 -5.83
CA ALA A 155 6.04 11.92 -7.18
C ALA A 155 6.75 13.27 -7.45
N GLY A 156 8.04 13.25 -7.67
CA GLY A 156 8.77 14.31 -8.38
C GLY A 156 9.09 15.58 -7.58
N ASN A 157 8.60 15.79 -6.36
CA ASN A 157 8.87 16.99 -5.59
C ASN A 157 9.00 16.74 -4.09
N THR A 158 10.21 16.44 -3.64
CA THR A 158 10.57 16.18 -2.24
C THR A 158 10.10 17.29 -1.28
N ARG A 159 10.12 18.58 -1.70
CA ARG A 159 9.64 19.69 -0.87
C ARG A 159 8.16 19.59 -0.55
N ARG A 160 7.34 19.21 -1.54
CA ARG A 160 5.89 19.01 -1.34
C ARG A 160 5.64 17.76 -0.47
N GLY A 161 6.44 16.71 -0.64
CA GLY A 161 6.40 15.54 0.21
C GLY A 161 6.70 15.86 1.68
N LEU A 162 7.76 16.62 1.95
CA LEU A 162 8.12 17.08 3.30
C LEU A 162 7.03 17.97 3.91
N LEU A 163 6.49 18.92 3.15
CA LEU A 163 5.37 19.76 3.63
C LEU A 163 4.15 18.91 3.97
N SER A 164 3.83 17.92 3.14
CA SER A 164 2.71 17.02 3.38
C SER A 164 2.93 16.17 4.64
N ALA A 165 4.13 15.62 4.83
CA ALA A 165 4.50 14.88 6.04
C ALA A 165 4.43 15.77 7.30
N SER A 166 4.93 17.01 7.22
CA SER A 166 4.86 17.96 8.34
C SER A 166 3.43 18.35 8.70
N LEU A 167 2.56 18.53 7.70
CA LEU A 167 1.13 18.72 7.94
C LEU A 167 0.50 17.52 8.63
N GLY A 168 0.86 16.31 8.23
CA GLY A 168 0.40 15.08 8.88
C GLY A 168 0.84 15.01 10.35
N MET A 169 2.12 15.31 10.63
CA MET A 169 2.62 15.37 12.01
C MET A 169 1.91 16.45 12.84
N LEU A 170 1.62 17.61 12.25
CA LEU A 170 0.86 18.66 12.93
C LEU A 170 -0.56 18.19 13.28
N LEU A 171 -1.24 17.53 12.34
CA LEU A 171 -2.57 16.95 12.60
C LEU A 171 -2.53 15.89 13.71
N ALA A 172 -1.46 15.12 13.81
CA ALA A 172 -1.25 14.14 14.87
C ALA A 172 -1.11 14.74 16.28
N THR A 173 -0.83 16.05 16.38
CA THR A 173 -0.74 16.73 17.69
C THR A 173 -2.09 17.14 18.27
N VAL A 174 -3.18 16.99 17.52
CA VAL A 174 -4.54 17.27 18.00
C VAL A 174 -4.94 16.22 19.03
N GLY A 175 -5.41 16.65 20.22
CA GLY A 175 -5.88 15.75 21.26
C GLY A 175 -5.16 15.93 22.60
N LEU A 176 -5.07 14.86 23.38
CA LEU A 176 -4.32 14.84 24.63
C LEU A 176 -2.84 14.55 24.36
N ASP A 177 -1.98 15.32 24.98
CA ASP A 177 -0.54 15.07 24.98
C ASP A 177 -0.24 13.75 25.71
N ILE A 178 0.48 12.84 25.04
CA ILE A 178 0.76 11.48 25.55
C ILE A 178 1.61 11.52 26.85
N ILE A 179 2.46 12.55 27.02
CA ILE A 179 3.39 12.65 28.16
C ILE A 179 2.82 13.50 29.29
N SER A 180 2.28 14.69 28.97
CA SER A 180 1.81 15.65 29.98
C SER A 180 0.31 15.56 30.27
N GLY A 181 -0.48 14.87 29.42
CA GLY A 181 -1.93 14.83 29.54
C GLY A 181 -2.64 16.15 29.23
N THR A 182 -1.91 17.17 28.77
CA THR A 182 -2.49 18.47 28.43
C THR A 182 -3.25 18.44 27.12
N GLN A 183 -4.35 19.18 27.02
CA GLN A 183 -5.15 19.30 25.82
C GLN A 183 -4.45 20.20 24.78
N ARG A 184 -4.37 19.73 23.52
CA ARG A 184 -3.79 20.46 22.41
C ARG A 184 -4.77 20.52 21.24
N TYR A 185 -5.05 21.74 20.77
CA TYR A 185 -5.91 22.01 19.61
C TYR A 185 -7.31 21.37 19.69
N THR A 186 -7.84 21.17 20.91
CA THR A 186 -9.18 20.59 21.13
C THR A 186 -10.29 21.63 21.03
N PHE A 187 -9.96 22.93 21.12
CA PHE A 187 -10.91 24.05 21.05
C PHE A 187 -12.12 23.87 21.97
N GLY A 188 -11.96 23.16 23.09
CA GLY A 188 -13.04 22.87 24.03
C GLY A 188 -14.00 21.74 23.61
N ASN A 189 -13.72 21.07 22.48
CA ASN A 189 -14.54 19.95 22.02
C ASN A 189 -14.02 18.63 22.64
N ALA A 190 -14.90 17.92 23.38
CA ALA A 190 -14.57 16.64 24.02
C ALA A 190 -14.22 15.54 23.01
N GLU A 191 -14.81 15.53 21.83
CA GLU A 191 -14.53 14.56 20.79
C GLU A 191 -13.09 14.68 20.28
N LEU A 192 -12.53 15.89 20.23
CA LEU A 192 -11.15 16.12 19.82
C LEU A 192 -10.12 15.74 20.90
N MET A 193 -10.54 15.46 22.15
CA MET A 193 -9.60 15.01 23.19
C MET A 193 -8.97 13.65 22.86
N SER A 194 -9.71 12.77 22.18
CA SER A 194 -9.20 11.49 21.68
C SER A 194 -8.37 11.61 20.40
N GLY A 195 -8.16 12.82 19.89
CA GLY A 195 -7.48 13.09 18.63
C GLY A 195 -8.35 12.86 17.40
N LEU A 196 -7.74 13.08 16.23
CA LEU A 196 -8.39 12.79 14.95
C LEU A 196 -8.37 11.28 14.70
N GLY A 197 -9.54 10.70 14.49
CA GLY A 197 -9.67 9.29 14.14
C GLY A 197 -8.90 8.98 12.86
N PHE A 198 -7.89 8.12 12.95
CA PHE A 198 -7.02 7.79 11.82
C PHE A 198 -7.80 7.24 10.62
N ILE A 199 -8.70 6.26 10.85
CA ILE A 199 -9.46 5.61 9.78
C ILE A 199 -10.47 6.56 9.13
N PRO A 200 -11.28 7.37 9.84
CA PRO A 200 -12.09 8.42 9.23
C PRO A 200 -11.30 9.38 8.34
N VAL A 201 -10.11 9.82 8.81
CA VAL A 201 -9.20 10.66 8.01
C VAL A 201 -8.81 9.94 6.70
N MET A 202 -8.44 8.66 6.78
CA MET A 202 -8.04 7.86 5.61
C MET A 202 -9.18 7.66 4.62
N ILE A 203 -10.37 7.31 5.11
CA ILE A 203 -11.57 7.16 4.28
C ILE A 203 -11.90 8.49 3.59
N GLY A 204 -11.78 9.60 4.31
CA GLY A 204 -11.93 10.94 3.74
C GLY A 204 -10.94 11.22 2.62
N ILE A 205 -9.65 11.12 2.93
CA ILE A 205 -8.56 11.47 2.01
C ILE A 205 -8.55 10.59 0.76
N PHE A 206 -8.83 9.30 0.85
CA PHE A 206 -8.75 8.40 -0.32
C PHE A 206 -10.12 8.07 -0.92
N GLY A 207 -11.15 7.89 -0.08
CA GLY A 207 -12.50 7.54 -0.56
C GLY A 207 -13.30 8.77 -1.02
N VAL A 208 -13.57 9.68 -0.08
CA VAL A 208 -14.45 10.84 -0.36
C VAL A 208 -13.80 11.82 -1.33
N SER A 209 -12.48 12.06 -1.25
CA SER A 209 -11.77 12.93 -2.20
C SER A 209 -11.89 12.42 -3.64
N GLU A 210 -11.81 11.10 -3.84
CA GLU A 210 -11.97 10.49 -5.16
C GLU A 210 -13.40 10.64 -5.68
N VAL A 211 -14.41 10.50 -4.82
CA VAL A 211 -15.81 10.77 -5.18
C VAL A 211 -15.97 12.23 -5.65
N ILE A 212 -15.45 13.18 -4.88
CA ILE A 212 -15.49 14.62 -5.23
C ILE A 212 -14.80 14.85 -6.57
N ARG A 213 -13.61 14.30 -6.77
CA ARG A 213 -12.85 14.43 -8.02
C ARG A 213 -13.60 13.88 -9.21
N SER A 214 -14.19 12.70 -9.05
CA SER A 214 -14.97 12.03 -10.11
C SER A 214 -16.22 12.82 -10.51
N VAL A 215 -16.92 13.42 -9.54
CA VAL A 215 -18.09 14.24 -9.78
C VAL A 215 -17.70 15.54 -10.47
N MET A 216 -16.65 16.22 -10.01
CA MET A 216 -16.20 17.49 -10.59
C MET A 216 -15.51 17.36 -11.94
N GLY A 217 -14.83 16.21 -12.19
CA GLY A 217 -14.18 15.91 -13.47
C GLY A 217 -15.13 15.57 -14.61
N GLY A 218 -16.43 15.45 -14.34
CA GLY A 218 -17.44 14.97 -15.25
C GLY A 218 -17.39 13.44 -15.42
N LEU A 219 -18.55 12.78 -15.39
CA LEU A 219 -18.70 11.35 -15.59
C LEU A 219 -18.52 11.03 -17.09
N LYS A 220 -17.33 11.12 -17.61
CA LYS A 220 -17.06 10.63 -18.98
C LYS A 220 -17.05 9.11 -18.96
N SER A 221 -18.03 8.52 -19.63
CA SER A 221 -17.95 7.12 -20.04
C SER A 221 -16.98 7.05 -21.23
N ASP A 222 -15.81 6.46 -21.03
CA ASP A 222 -14.96 6.09 -22.15
C ASP A 222 -15.59 4.87 -22.81
N ASP A 223 -16.39 5.11 -23.85
CA ASP A 223 -16.97 4.10 -24.74
C ASP A 223 -15.90 3.48 -25.66
N GLU A 224 -14.78 3.01 -25.11
CA GLU A 224 -13.90 2.13 -25.88
C GLU A 224 -14.36 0.68 -25.73
N THR A 225 -15.14 0.25 -26.72
CA THR A 225 -15.59 -1.13 -26.87
C THR A 225 -14.41 -2.10 -26.91
N MET A 226 -14.26 -2.87 -25.84
CA MET A 226 -13.30 -3.96 -25.80
C MET A 226 -13.63 -5.03 -26.84
N ARG A 227 -12.76 -5.24 -27.80
CA ARG A 227 -12.76 -6.44 -28.63
C ARG A 227 -12.15 -7.59 -27.85
N SER A 228 -12.98 -8.40 -27.21
CA SER A 228 -12.56 -9.69 -26.67
C SER A 228 -12.17 -10.58 -27.87
N SER A 229 -10.88 -10.76 -28.08
CA SER A 229 -10.39 -11.76 -29.03
C SER A 229 -10.34 -13.12 -28.33
N ASN A 230 -10.92 -14.14 -28.97
CA ASN A 230 -10.92 -15.54 -28.54
C ASN A 230 -9.58 -16.26 -28.78
N ALA A 231 -8.45 -15.57 -28.76
CA ALA A 231 -7.15 -16.20 -28.86
C ALA A 231 -6.83 -16.99 -27.57
N ASP A 232 -6.21 -18.15 -27.74
CA ASP A 232 -5.82 -19.17 -26.74
C ASP A 232 -5.74 -18.67 -25.29
N ASN A 233 -6.87 -18.83 -24.59
CA ASN A 233 -7.11 -18.35 -23.25
C ASN A 233 -6.77 -19.41 -22.18
N SER A 234 -5.80 -20.30 -22.42
CA SER A 234 -5.42 -21.34 -21.49
C SER A 234 -4.50 -20.86 -20.37
N LEU A 235 -4.90 -21.11 -19.11
CA LEU A 235 -4.03 -20.91 -17.94
C LEU A 235 -2.74 -21.75 -18.06
N LEU A 236 -2.80 -22.92 -18.66
CA LEU A 236 -1.64 -23.81 -18.87
C LEU A 236 -0.62 -23.16 -19.83
N ALA A 237 -1.07 -22.50 -20.89
CA ALA A 237 -0.19 -21.78 -21.80
C ALA A 237 0.51 -20.62 -21.09
N ALA A 238 -0.22 -19.85 -20.27
CA ALA A 238 0.34 -18.77 -19.47
C ALA A 238 1.37 -19.31 -18.45
N TRP A 239 1.06 -20.41 -17.77
CA TRP A 239 1.97 -21.07 -16.84
C TRP A 239 3.28 -21.51 -17.50
N GLY A 240 3.20 -22.13 -18.69
CA GLY A 240 4.39 -22.50 -19.46
C GLY A 240 5.29 -21.33 -19.82
N LEU A 241 4.71 -20.16 -20.13
CA LEU A 241 5.45 -18.93 -20.42
C LEU A 241 6.10 -18.36 -19.16
N VAL A 242 5.36 -18.31 -18.06
CA VAL A 242 5.89 -17.84 -16.76
C VAL A 242 7.05 -18.73 -16.31
N TRP A 243 6.92 -20.06 -16.47
CA TRP A 243 7.99 -21.01 -16.11
C TRP A 243 9.27 -20.82 -16.92
N LYS A 244 9.17 -20.48 -18.20
CA LYS A 244 10.33 -20.09 -19.02
C LYS A 244 11.06 -18.87 -18.49
N HIS A 245 10.34 -17.95 -17.85
CA HIS A 245 10.84 -16.70 -17.29
C HIS A 245 10.92 -16.72 -15.76
N LYS A 246 11.05 -17.90 -15.12
CA LYS A 246 11.10 -18.06 -13.67
C LYS A 246 12.13 -17.19 -12.96
N LEU A 247 13.29 -16.95 -13.60
CA LEU A 247 14.33 -16.06 -13.06
C LEU A 247 13.89 -14.59 -13.05
N THR A 248 13.12 -14.16 -14.04
CA THR A 248 12.50 -12.83 -14.06
C THR A 248 11.51 -12.69 -12.93
N VAL A 249 10.63 -13.69 -12.70
CA VAL A 249 9.70 -13.70 -11.57
C VAL A 249 10.46 -13.58 -10.25
N LEU A 250 11.45 -14.46 -10.01
CA LEU A 250 12.21 -14.48 -8.77
C LEU A 250 12.93 -13.14 -8.51
N ARG A 251 13.67 -12.65 -9.52
CA ARG A 251 14.41 -11.40 -9.42
C ARG A 251 13.49 -10.21 -9.17
N SER A 252 12.41 -10.11 -9.92
CA SER A 252 11.44 -9.01 -9.79
C SER A 252 10.72 -9.06 -8.44
N SER A 253 10.40 -10.25 -7.94
CA SER A 253 9.78 -10.41 -6.61
C SER A 253 10.73 -9.99 -5.49
N ILE A 254 12.01 -10.34 -5.58
CA ILE A 254 13.02 -9.90 -4.59
C ILE A 254 13.17 -8.37 -4.62
N ILE A 255 13.28 -7.78 -5.82
CA ILE A 255 13.31 -6.31 -6.00
C ILE A 255 12.05 -5.69 -5.41
N GLY A 256 10.89 -6.28 -5.73
CA GLY A 256 9.60 -5.83 -5.20
C GLY A 256 9.55 -5.83 -3.68
N THR A 257 9.93 -6.93 -3.05
CA THR A 257 9.96 -7.05 -1.58
C THR A 257 10.90 -6.05 -0.92
N ILE A 258 12.11 -5.88 -1.46
CA ILE A 258 13.09 -4.92 -0.92
C ILE A 258 12.56 -3.48 -1.02
N ILE A 259 12.02 -3.11 -2.18
CA ILE A 259 11.48 -1.76 -2.39
C ILE A 259 10.22 -1.56 -1.56
N GLY A 260 9.33 -2.55 -1.47
CA GLY A 260 8.16 -2.51 -0.62
C GLY A 260 8.47 -2.31 0.86
N ALA A 261 9.61 -2.86 1.33
CA ALA A 261 10.07 -2.66 2.69
C ALA A 261 10.63 -1.24 2.95
N LEU A 262 10.85 -0.43 1.93
CA LEU A 262 11.25 0.97 2.10
C LEU A 262 10.02 1.84 2.34
N PRO A 263 9.93 2.56 3.47
CA PRO A 263 8.77 3.37 3.79
C PRO A 263 8.45 4.39 2.69
N GLY A 264 7.18 4.40 2.25
CA GLY A 264 6.68 5.30 1.21
C GLY A 264 6.98 4.90 -0.23
N ALA A 265 7.77 3.84 -0.48
CA ALA A 265 8.07 3.37 -1.84
C ALA A 265 6.93 2.52 -2.43
N GLY A 266 6.43 1.56 -1.68
CA GLY A 266 5.27 0.75 -2.03
C GLY A 266 5.39 -0.05 -3.34
N ALA A 267 4.27 -0.60 -3.75
CA ALA A 267 4.15 -1.42 -4.95
C ALA A 267 4.37 -0.61 -6.26
N ASP A 268 4.07 0.69 -6.21
CA ASP A 268 4.15 1.59 -7.38
C ASP A 268 5.59 1.68 -7.89
N ILE A 269 6.53 2.01 -7.02
CA ILE A 269 7.94 2.16 -7.36
C ILE A 269 8.58 0.81 -7.63
N ALA A 270 8.17 -0.22 -6.88
CA ALA A 270 8.63 -1.58 -7.07
C ALA A 270 8.38 -2.09 -8.50
N ALA A 271 7.17 -1.85 -9.03
CA ALA A 271 6.81 -2.23 -10.39
C ALA A 271 7.70 -1.56 -11.45
N TRP A 272 7.91 -0.25 -11.34
CA TRP A 272 8.76 0.50 -12.26
C TRP A 272 10.24 0.09 -12.17
N ALA A 273 10.75 -0.12 -10.96
CA ALA A 273 12.12 -0.56 -10.76
C ALA A 273 12.37 -1.95 -11.36
N ALA A 274 11.47 -2.89 -11.12
CA ALA A 274 11.57 -4.24 -11.68
C ALA A 274 11.48 -4.22 -13.21
N TYR A 275 10.55 -3.44 -13.77
CA TYR A 275 10.44 -3.24 -15.21
C TYR A 275 11.74 -2.68 -15.79
N GLY A 276 12.32 -1.64 -15.20
CA GLY A 276 13.56 -1.01 -15.65
C GLY A 276 14.78 -1.94 -15.55
N VAL A 277 14.87 -2.76 -14.50
CA VAL A 277 15.94 -3.76 -14.35
C VAL A 277 15.78 -4.86 -15.39
N GLU A 278 14.56 -5.36 -15.60
CA GLU A 278 14.31 -6.40 -16.61
C GLU A 278 14.61 -5.89 -18.01
N GLN A 279 14.18 -4.69 -18.36
CA GLN A 279 14.49 -4.06 -19.65
C GLN A 279 16.00 -4.02 -19.95
N ARG A 280 16.82 -3.72 -18.93
CA ARG A 280 18.29 -3.61 -19.10
C ARG A 280 18.98 -4.96 -19.17
N THR A 281 18.43 -5.99 -18.55
CA THR A 281 19.06 -7.31 -18.39
C THR A 281 18.51 -8.36 -19.33
N SER A 282 17.32 -8.15 -19.90
CA SER A 282 16.69 -9.07 -20.84
C SER A 282 17.31 -9.00 -22.22
N LYS A 283 17.39 -10.15 -22.89
CA LYS A 283 17.76 -10.22 -24.31
C LYS A 283 16.80 -9.44 -25.22
N GLN A 284 15.55 -9.28 -24.78
CA GLN A 284 14.49 -8.54 -25.50
C GLN A 284 14.38 -7.08 -25.06
N GLY A 285 15.38 -6.53 -24.37
CA GLY A 285 15.32 -5.19 -23.77
C GLY A 285 14.95 -4.05 -24.75
N LYS A 286 15.32 -4.16 -26.04
CA LYS A 286 14.99 -3.19 -27.10
C LYS A 286 13.50 -3.23 -27.53
N ASP A 287 12.79 -4.30 -27.19
CA ASP A 287 11.40 -4.51 -27.58
C ASP A 287 10.41 -4.22 -26.43
N PHE A 288 10.92 -3.83 -25.25
CA PHE A 288 10.07 -3.37 -24.16
C PHE A 288 9.22 -2.17 -24.59
N GLY A 289 7.95 -2.20 -24.18
CA GLY A 289 6.92 -1.25 -24.62
C GLY A 289 6.23 -1.64 -25.96
N LYS A 290 6.60 -2.77 -26.57
CA LYS A 290 5.99 -3.29 -27.80
C LYS A 290 5.16 -4.56 -27.62
N GLY A 291 4.98 -5.01 -26.39
CA GLY A 291 4.20 -6.20 -26.02
C GLY A 291 5.06 -7.44 -25.81
N VAL A 292 6.13 -7.32 -25.05
CA VAL A 292 6.97 -8.46 -24.67
C VAL A 292 6.51 -9.08 -23.36
N ILE A 293 6.56 -10.40 -23.27
CA ILE A 293 6.14 -11.18 -22.09
C ILE A 293 6.92 -10.78 -20.80
N PRO A 294 8.26 -10.66 -20.81
CA PRO A 294 8.99 -10.20 -19.64
C PRO A 294 8.60 -8.80 -19.14
N GLY A 295 8.11 -7.93 -20.04
CA GLY A 295 7.62 -6.61 -19.71
C GLY A 295 6.29 -6.60 -18.93
N VAL A 296 5.53 -7.71 -18.97
CA VAL A 296 4.38 -7.95 -18.09
C VAL A 296 4.83 -8.65 -16.80
N ILE A 297 5.62 -9.72 -16.90
CA ILE A 297 6.06 -10.53 -15.76
C ILE A 297 6.77 -9.69 -14.70
N ALA A 298 7.69 -8.82 -15.11
CA ALA A 298 8.53 -8.10 -14.16
C ALA A 298 7.75 -7.15 -13.22
N PRO A 299 6.92 -6.22 -13.72
CA PRO A 299 6.18 -5.31 -12.86
C PRO A 299 5.10 -6.03 -12.03
N THR A 300 4.42 -7.04 -12.59
CA THR A 300 3.33 -7.72 -11.90
C THR A 300 3.82 -8.67 -10.80
N SER A 301 4.98 -9.32 -10.99
CA SER A 301 5.62 -10.06 -9.89
C SER A 301 6.11 -9.13 -8.78
N ALA A 302 6.61 -7.94 -9.13
CA ALA A 302 7.17 -7.02 -8.17
C ALA A 302 6.10 -6.27 -7.37
N ASN A 303 4.98 -5.87 -7.98
CA ASN A 303 3.95 -5.08 -7.30
C ASN A 303 3.30 -5.89 -6.15
N ASN A 304 2.93 -7.14 -6.37
CA ASN A 304 2.37 -7.99 -5.33
C ASN A 304 3.41 -8.46 -4.29
N ALA A 305 4.65 -8.70 -4.72
CA ALA A 305 5.75 -8.98 -3.79
C ALA A 305 6.03 -7.79 -2.85
N ALA A 306 5.90 -6.56 -3.37
CA ALA A 306 6.09 -5.34 -2.59
C ALA A 306 5.05 -5.17 -1.48
N VAL A 307 3.82 -5.66 -1.67
CA VAL A 307 2.82 -5.67 -0.58
C VAL A 307 3.34 -6.50 0.59
N GLY A 308 3.84 -7.72 0.33
CA GLY A 308 4.49 -8.54 1.38
C GLY A 308 5.71 -7.85 2.00
N GLY A 309 6.51 -7.16 1.17
CA GLY A 309 7.64 -6.36 1.63
C GLY A 309 7.25 -5.24 2.58
N ALA A 310 6.17 -4.51 2.27
CA ALA A 310 5.67 -3.38 3.06
C ALA A 310 5.18 -3.80 4.46
N TRP A 311 4.77 -5.04 4.62
CA TRP A 311 4.40 -5.60 5.93
C TRP A 311 5.61 -5.85 6.85
N ILE A 312 6.84 -5.97 6.32
CA ILE A 312 8.03 -6.22 7.14
C ILE A 312 8.25 -5.07 8.14
N PRO A 313 8.49 -3.81 7.72
CA PRO A 313 8.65 -2.70 8.63
C PRO A 313 7.37 -2.38 9.39
N ALA A 314 6.21 -2.64 8.80
CA ALA A 314 4.91 -2.41 9.43
C ALA A 314 4.74 -3.25 10.69
N LEU A 315 4.94 -4.56 10.62
CA LEU A 315 4.79 -5.46 11.77
C LEU A 315 5.94 -5.30 12.77
N VAL A 316 7.17 -5.10 12.29
CA VAL A 316 8.36 -5.07 13.16
C VAL A 316 8.53 -3.74 13.88
N PHE A 317 8.27 -2.62 13.22
CA PHE A 317 8.56 -1.30 13.76
C PHE A 317 7.33 -0.39 13.86
N GLY A 318 6.16 -0.84 13.37
CA GLY A 318 4.98 0.02 13.25
C GLY A 318 5.11 1.11 12.17
N ILE A 319 5.99 0.90 11.19
CA ILE A 319 6.27 1.88 10.13
C ILE A 319 5.76 1.33 8.81
N PRO A 320 4.69 1.88 8.22
CA PRO A 320 4.13 1.34 6.99
C PRO A 320 5.04 1.56 5.79
N GLY A 321 5.12 0.56 4.91
CA GLY A 321 5.86 0.64 3.65
C GLY A 321 5.14 1.48 2.61
N ASP A 322 3.80 1.54 2.65
CA ASP A 322 2.95 2.29 1.72
C ASP A 322 1.62 2.72 2.37
N ALA A 323 0.76 3.38 1.59
CA ALA A 323 -0.53 3.84 2.07
C ALA A 323 -1.50 2.69 2.41
N VAL A 324 -1.40 1.54 1.76
CA VAL A 324 -2.21 0.35 2.05
C VAL A 324 -1.83 -0.19 3.43
N THR A 325 -0.55 -0.44 3.66
CA THR A 325 -0.05 -0.92 4.96
C THR A 325 -0.24 0.09 6.08
N ALA A 326 -0.33 1.39 5.77
CA ALA A 326 -0.69 2.42 6.72
C ALA A 326 -2.10 2.22 7.28
N ILE A 327 -3.09 1.94 6.40
CA ILE A 327 -4.45 1.63 6.84
C ILE A 327 -4.48 0.33 7.65
N VAL A 328 -3.75 -0.67 7.19
CA VAL A 328 -3.65 -1.96 7.88
C VAL A 328 -3.09 -1.80 9.30
N LEU A 329 -2.06 -0.95 9.48
CA LEU A 329 -1.53 -0.65 10.81
C LEU A 329 -2.60 -0.02 11.73
N GLY A 330 -3.39 0.92 11.20
CA GLY A 330 -4.52 1.49 11.93
C GLY A 330 -5.53 0.43 12.34
N ALA A 331 -5.87 -0.48 11.44
CA ALA A 331 -6.76 -1.61 11.73
C ALA A 331 -6.18 -2.55 12.79
N LEU A 332 -4.89 -2.90 12.72
CA LEU A 332 -4.22 -3.71 13.73
C LEU A 332 -4.30 -3.07 15.13
N MET A 333 -4.06 -1.75 15.20
CA MET A 333 -4.16 -1.02 16.49
C MET A 333 -5.58 -1.05 17.05
N MET A 334 -6.61 -1.00 16.22
CA MET A 334 -8.01 -1.12 16.65
C MET A 334 -8.39 -2.53 17.10
N TYR A 335 -7.71 -3.56 16.55
CA TYR A 335 -7.79 -4.94 17.05
C TYR A 335 -6.91 -5.16 18.30
N GLU A 336 -6.41 -4.09 18.93
CA GLU A 336 -5.49 -4.13 20.08
C GLU A 336 -4.15 -4.84 19.79
N ILE A 337 -3.85 -5.05 18.53
CA ILE A 337 -2.60 -5.63 18.05
C ILE A 337 -1.60 -4.48 17.86
N LYS A 338 -0.71 -4.28 18.82
CA LYS A 338 0.31 -3.22 18.76
C LYS A 338 1.51 -3.69 17.93
N PRO A 339 1.73 -3.15 16.72
CA PRO A 339 2.90 -3.49 15.92
C PRO A 339 4.19 -3.09 16.66
N GLY A 340 5.22 -3.90 16.50
CA GLY A 340 6.51 -3.69 17.16
C GLY A 340 7.26 -5.01 17.35
N PRO A 341 8.54 -4.97 17.73
CA PRO A 341 9.33 -6.20 17.86
C PRO A 341 8.85 -7.11 18.98
N LEU A 342 8.19 -6.56 20.01
CA LEU A 342 7.67 -7.33 21.14
C LEU A 342 6.49 -8.24 20.76
N ILE A 343 5.71 -7.91 19.73
CA ILE A 343 4.55 -8.72 19.31
C ILE A 343 4.95 -10.15 18.92
N PHE A 344 6.17 -10.30 18.36
CA PHE A 344 6.70 -11.62 17.96
C PHE A 344 6.98 -12.53 19.16
N GLN A 345 7.12 -11.97 20.35
CA GLN A 345 7.32 -12.72 21.60
C GLN A 345 6.03 -12.83 22.43
N GLN A 346 5.27 -11.75 22.52
CA GLN A 346 4.08 -11.67 23.37
C GLN A 346 2.87 -12.37 22.73
N ASN A 347 2.71 -12.24 21.41
CA ASN A 347 1.57 -12.76 20.65
C ASN A 347 2.00 -13.56 19.40
N PRO A 348 2.83 -14.62 19.53
CA PRO A 348 3.31 -15.39 18.39
C PRO A 348 2.18 -16.08 17.62
N GLY A 349 1.09 -16.45 18.29
CA GLY A 349 -0.10 -17.03 17.66
C GLY A 349 -0.75 -16.09 16.66
N GLN A 350 -0.86 -14.80 17.00
CA GLN A 350 -1.45 -13.78 16.13
C GLN A 350 -0.56 -13.50 14.91
N ILE A 351 0.76 -13.43 15.09
CA ILE A 351 1.71 -13.27 13.99
C ILE A 351 1.65 -14.46 13.04
N ASN A 352 1.60 -15.68 13.58
CA ASN A 352 1.47 -16.88 12.76
C ASN A 352 0.13 -16.92 12.00
N ALA A 353 -0.96 -16.40 12.60
CA ALA A 353 -2.24 -16.26 11.93
C ALA A 353 -2.14 -15.27 10.75
N ILE A 354 -1.54 -14.10 10.94
CA ILE A 354 -1.30 -13.11 9.87
C ILE A 354 -0.49 -13.74 8.74
N PHE A 355 0.58 -14.48 9.04
CA PHE A 355 1.40 -15.16 8.04
C PHE A 355 0.62 -16.21 7.28
N ALA A 356 -0.16 -17.04 7.98
CA ALA A 356 -1.00 -18.06 7.35
C ALA A 356 -2.08 -17.44 6.45
N ILE A 357 -2.75 -16.39 6.91
CA ILE A 357 -3.72 -15.62 6.14
C ILE A 357 -3.06 -15.08 4.87
N ALA A 358 -1.87 -14.48 4.98
CA ALA A 358 -1.17 -13.93 3.83
C ALA A 358 -0.82 -15.01 2.79
N VAL A 359 -0.34 -16.19 3.21
CA VAL A 359 -0.05 -17.32 2.31
C VAL A 359 -1.34 -17.82 1.64
N VAL A 360 -2.40 -18.07 2.41
CA VAL A 360 -3.68 -18.57 1.88
C VAL A 360 -4.31 -17.54 0.94
N THR A 361 -4.22 -16.23 1.25
CA THR A 361 -4.66 -15.17 0.34
C THR A 361 -4.00 -15.28 -1.03
N GLN A 362 -2.69 -15.53 -1.09
CA GLN A 362 -2.00 -15.66 -2.39
C GLN A 362 -2.49 -16.89 -3.18
N LEU A 363 -2.80 -17.98 -2.50
CA LEU A 363 -3.37 -19.16 -3.16
C LEU A 363 -4.80 -18.90 -3.65
N LEU A 364 -5.62 -18.22 -2.83
CA LEU A 364 -6.99 -17.82 -3.18
C LEU A 364 -7.02 -16.72 -4.26
N LEU A 365 -5.94 -15.96 -4.45
CA LEU A 365 -5.83 -14.97 -5.51
C LEU A 365 -6.02 -15.61 -6.90
N LEU A 366 -5.54 -16.83 -7.12
CA LEU A 366 -5.68 -17.53 -8.41
C LEU A 366 -7.16 -17.76 -8.78
N PRO A 367 -8.00 -18.44 -7.98
CA PRO A 367 -9.40 -18.63 -8.32
C PRO A 367 -10.19 -17.31 -8.30
N CYS A 368 -9.98 -16.43 -7.32
CA CYS A 368 -10.69 -15.15 -7.23
C CYS A 368 -10.33 -14.24 -8.41
N GLY A 369 -9.05 -14.11 -8.73
CA GLY A 369 -8.58 -13.33 -9.87
C GLY A 369 -9.07 -13.89 -11.20
N TYR A 370 -9.05 -15.21 -11.37
CA TYR A 370 -9.56 -15.84 -12.59
C TYR A 370 -11.06 -15.59 -12.79
N LEU A 371 -11.86 -15.66 -11.72
CA LEU A 371 -13.27 -15.28 -11.76
C LEU A 371 -13.41 -13.77 -12.08
N GLY A 372 -12.60 -12.94 -11.46
CA GLY A 372 -12.56 -11.50 -11.73
C GLY A 372 -12.28 -11.18 -13.20
N LEU A 373 -11.33 -11.89 -13.83
CA LEU A 373 -11.06 -11.74 -15.26
C LEU A 373 -12.26 -12.11 -16.14
N ARG A 374 -13.04 -13.11 -15.74
CA ARG A 374 -14.27 -13.51 -16.46
C ARG A 374 -15.40 -12.51 -16.28
N THR A 375 -15.52 -11.92 -15.11
CA THR A 375 -16.62 -11.01 -14.77
C THR A 375 -16.31 -9.55 -15.14
N PHE A 376 -15.09 -9.22 -15.50
CA PHE A 376 -14.65 -7.85 -15.79
C PHE A 376 -15.51 -7.14 -16.83
N GLY A 377 -15.87 -7.82 -17.92
CA GLY A 377 -16.76 -7.26 -18.95
C GLY A 377 -18.15 -6.87 -18.43
N TRP A 378 -18.65 -7.57 -17.38
CA TRP A 378 -19.89 -7.20 -16.69
C TRP A 378 -19.66 -6.03 -15.74
N MET A 379 -18.52 -5.99 -15.05
CA MET A 379 -18.18 -4.91 -14.12
C MET A 379 -18.08 -3.56 -14.83
N LEU A 380 -17.56 -3.52 -16.06
CA LEU A 380 -17.53 -2.29 -16.87
C LEU A 380 -18.90 -1.75 -17.30
N LYS A 381 -19.94 -2.59 -17.27
CA LYS A 381 -21.32 -2.16 -17.59
C LYS A 381 -21.99 -1.41 -16.43
N LEU A 382 -21.41 -1.48 -15.22
CA LEU A 382 -21.98 -0.78 -14.08
C LEU A 382 -21.74 0.73 -14.23
N PRO A 383 -22.80 1.55 -14.14
CA PRO A 383 -22.68 2.99 -14.19
C PRO A 383 -21.74 3.50 -13.07
N ARG A 384 -20.76 4.30 -13.43
CA ARG A 384 -19.81 4.88 -12.49
C ARG A 384 -20.49 5.60 -11.32
N SER A 385 -21.65 6.22 -11.58
CA SER A 385 -22.47 6.88 -10.57
C SER A 385 -22.89 5.94 -9.44
N ILE A 386 -23.30 4.70 -9.77
CA ILE A 386 -23.73 3.71 -8.75
C ILE A 386 -22.55 3.33 -7.87
N ILE A 387 -21.37 3.13 -8.46
CA ILE A 387 -20.15 2.81 -7.73
C ILE A 387 -19.78 3.94 -6.76
N LEU A 388 -19.81 5.20 -7.22
CA LEU A 388 -19.50 6.36 -6.38
C LEU A 388 -20.49 6.54 -5.22
N ILE A 389 -21.78 6.31 -5.46
CA ILE A 389 -22.80 6.34 -4.41
C ILE A 389 -22.55 5.23 -3.37
N ALA A 390 -22.26 4.01 -3.82
CA ALA A 390 -21.93 2.92 -2.91
C ALA A 390 -20.69 3.25 -2.06
N VAL A 391 -19.63 3.77 -2.68
CA VAL A 391 -18.42 4.24 -1.97
C VAL A 391 -18.78 5.26 -0.89
N LEU A 392 -19.61 6.25 -1.21
CA LEU A 392 -19.99 7.28 -0.24
C LEU A 392 -20.80 6.70 0.92
N ILE A 393 -21.74 5.80 0.64
CA ILE A 393 -22.53 5.11 1.68
C ILE A 393 -21.61 4.31 2.59
N PHE A 394 -20.73 3.47 2.03
CA PHE A 394 -19.76 2.71 2.83
C PHE A 394 -18.79 3.60 3.60
N SER A 395 -18.41 4.74 3.06
CA SER A 395 -17.56 5.72 3.75
C SER A 395 -18.26 6.29 4.98
N VAL A 396 -19.51 6.72 4.85
CA VAL A 396 -20.31 7.29 5.95
C VAL A 396 -20.57 6.22 7.02
N VAL A 397 -21.09 5.07 6.62
CA VAL A 397 -21.38 3.97 7.55
C VAL A 397 -20.08 3.49 8.22
N GLY A 398 -19.02 3.32 7.45
CA GLY A 398 -17.73 2.89 7.96
C GLY A 398 -17.14 3.86 9.00
N SER A 399 -17.14 5.16 8.70
CA SER A 399 -16.63 6.15 9.64
C SER A 399 -17.45 6.24 10.93
N PHE A 400 -18.78 6.16 10.82
CA PHE A 400 -19.66 6.16 11.99
C PHE A 400 -19.45 4.92 12.87
N SER A 401 -19.36 3.75 12.27
CA SER A 401 -19.35 2.45 12.96
C SER A 401 -18.14 2.23 13.87
N LEU A 402 -17.04 2.91 13.61
CA LEU A 402 -15.78 2.69 14.34
C LEU A 402 -15.87 3.09 15.82
N ARG A 403 -16.48 4.22 16.10
CA ARG A 403 -16.63 4.76 17.47
C ARG A 403 -18.09 5.12 17.78
N ASN A 404 -19.03 4.78 16.91
CA ASN A 404 -20.43 5.20 16.99
C ASN A 404 -20.58 6.72 17.15
N SER A 405 -19.70 7.49 16.52
CA SER A 405 -19.65 8.95 16.60
C SER A 405 -19.92 9.61 15.25
N ILE A 406 -20.89 10.50 15.22
CA ILE A 406 -21.17 11.32 14.05
C ILE A 406 -20.03 12.32 13.78
N PHE A 407 -19.25 12.63 14.79
CA PHE A 407 -18.06 13.45 14.68
C PHE A 407 -17.04 12.83 13.71
N ASP A 408 -16.88 11.51 13.71
CA ASP A 408 -16.00 10.81 12.77
C ASP A 408 -16.47 10.95 11.32
N VAL A 409 -17.78 11.04 11.09
CA VAL A 409 -18.33 11.33 9.75
C VAL A 409 -17.99 12.77 9.32
N TYR A 410 -18.05 13.74 10.24
CA TYR A 410 -17.61 15.11 9.94
C TYR A 410 -16.11 15.19 9.67
N VAL A 411 -15.29 14.49 10.44
CA VAL A 411 -13.84 14.36 10.20
C VAL A 411 -13.59 13.77 8.81
N MET A 412 -14.24 12.67 8.47
CA MET A 412 -14.15 12.05 7.15
C MET A 412 -14.53 13.01 6.02
N ALA A 413 -15.64 13.72 6.15
CA ALA A 413 -16.10 14.67 5.13
C ALA A 413 -15.12 15.85 4.96
N ALA A 414 -14.65 16.42 6.07
CA ALA A 414 -13.67 17.48 6.07
C ALA A 414 -12.34 17.06 5.41
N PHE A 415 -11.85 15.86 5.76
CA PHE A 415 -10.64 15.33 5.14
C PHE A 415 -10.84 14.87 3.69
N GLY A 416 -12.06 14.57 3.27
CA GLY A 416 -12.42 14.41 1.86
C GLY A 416 -12.17 15.68 1.04
N LEU A 417 -12.62 16.82 1.56
CA LEU A 417 -12.35 18.12 0.94
C LEU A 417 -10.85 18.45 0.98
N VAL A 418 -10.19 18.26 2.13
CA VAL A 418 -8.74 18.48 2.25
C VAL A 418 -7.96 17.63 1.26
N GLY A 419 -8.27 16.33 1.13
CA GLY A 419 -7.65 15.43 0.17
C GLY A 419 -7.79 15.93 -1.26
N TYR A 420 -9.01 16.31 -1.66
CA TYR A 420 -9.28 16.89 -2.97
C TYR A 420 -8.43 18.13 -3.26
N PHE A 421 -8.37 19.09 -2.32
CA PHE A 421 -7.57 20.32 -2.51
C PHE A 421 -6.06 20.05 -2.54
N LEU A 422 -5.57 19.12 -1.73
CA LEU A 422 -4.15 18.76 -1.72
C LEU A 422 -3.75 18.11 -3.05
N GLU A 423 -4.55 17.17 -3.56
CA GLU A 423 -4.31 16.58 -4.89
C GLU A 423 -4.39 17.59 -6.01
N ALA A 424 -5.37 18.49 -6.00
CA ALA A 424 -5.48 19.57 -6.98
C ALA A 424 -4.21 20.44 -7.02
N LYS A 425 -3.55 20.63 -5.86
CA LYS A 425 -2.25 21.32 -5.74
C LYS A 425 -1.05 20.39 -5.98
N ARG A 426 -1.26 19.16 -6.40
CA ARG A 426 -0.23 18.12 -6.60
C ARG A 426 0.61 17.87 -5.35
N MET A 427 0.00 17.95 -4.18
CA MET A 427 0.62 17.52 -2.92
C MET A 427 0.40 16.02 -2.72
N PRO A 428 1.43 15.23 -2.42
CA PRO A 428 1.29 13.80 -2.21
C PRO A 428 0.57 13.51 -0.89
N LEU A 429 -0.45 12.63 -0.93
CA LEU A 429 -1.26 12.30 0.24
C LEU A 429 -0.59 11.25 1.16
N ALA A 430 0.21 10.34 0.60
CA ALA A 430 0.86 9.29 1.36
C ALA A 430 1.79 9.83 2.48
N PRO A 431 2.66 10.83 2.25
CA PRO A 431 3.45 11.42 3.32
C PRO A 431 2.63 12.10 4.42
N LEU A 432 1.48 12.71 4.08
CA LEU A 432 0.58 13.30 5.09
C LEU A 432 0.07 12.23 6.06
N ILE A 433 -0.36 11.11 5.52
CA ILE A 433 -0.89 10.02 6.31
C ILE A 433 0.19 9.36 7.15
N LEU A 434 1.38 9.17 6.56
CA LEU A 434 2.54 8.71 7.32
C LEU A 434 2.90 9.68 8.44
N GLY A 435 2.80 10.99 8.20
CA GLY A 435 2.97 12.02 9.23
C GLY A 435 1.96 11.89 10.35
N LEU A 436 0.70 11.62 10.04
CA LEU A 436 -0.35 11.40 11.04
C LEU A 436 -0.10 10.15 11.89
N ILE A 437 0.38 9.05 11.28
CA ILE A 437 0.66 7.79 11.99
C ILE A 437 1.95 7.86 12.79
N LEU A 438 3.03 8.36 12.19
CA LEU A 438 4.35 8.36 12.78
C LEU A 438 4.60 9.58 13.67
N GLY A 439 3.77 10.63 13.57
CA GLY A 439 3.88 11.83 14.38
C GLY A 439 3.94 11.56 15.89
N PRO A 440 3.00 10.80 16.45
CA PRO A 440 3.04 10.41 17.87
C PRO A 440 4.31 9.65 18.23
N MET A 441 4.76 8.71 17.37
CA MET A 441 6.00 7.95 17.58
C MET A 441 7.23 8.86 17.59
N VAL A 442 7.31 9.82 16.67
CA VAL A 442 8.41 10.81 16.62
C VAL A 442 8.41 11.64 17.89
N GLU A 443 7.28 12.20 18.28
CA GLU A 443 7.16 13.06 19.46
C GLU A 443 7.48 12.31 20.75
N GLU A 444 6.84 11.16 20.97
CA GLU A 444 7.02 10.35 22.19
C GLU A 444 8.48 9.93 22.36
N ASN A 445 9.09 9.41 21.30
CA ASN A 445 10.46 8.92 21.38
C ASN A 445 11.48 10.06 21.51
N PHE A 446 11.24 11.20 20.87
CA PHE A 446 12.10 12.37 21.03
C PHE A 446 12.05 12.91 22.45
N ARG A 447 10.86 13.15 22.98
CA ARG A 447 10.68 13.74 24.32
C ARG A 447 11.10 12.77 25.42
N THR A 448 10.75 11.49 25.32
CA THR A 448 11.21 10.48 26.27
C THR A 448 12.74 10.31 26.23
N GLY A 449 13.32 10.38 25.04
CA GLY A 449 14.78 10.38 24.87
C GLY A 449 15.44 11.56 25.59
N LEU A 450 14.90 12.78 25.43
CA LEU A 450 15.40 13.98 26.11
C LEU A 450 15.25 13.88 27.64
N ILE A 451 14.12 13.37 28.12
CA ILE A 451 13.91 13.17 29.58
C ILE A 451 14.98 12.21 30.13
N LYS A 452 15.26 11.09 29.43
CA LYS A 452 16.26 10.10 29.86
C LYS A 452 17.68 10.65 29.89
N THR A 453 17.96 11.71 29.15
CA THR A 453 19.31 12.30 29.01
C THR A 453 19.41 13.69 29.64
N GLU A 454 18.44 14.06 30.46
CA GLU A 454 18.39 15.38 31.12
C GLU A 454 18.58 16.53 30.14
N GLY A 455 17.98 16.40 28.94
CA GLY A 455 18.01 17.41 27.87
C GLY A 455 19.19 17.28 26.87
N SER A 456 20.06 16.29 27.02
CA SER A 456 21.17 16.10 26.08
C SER A 456 20.72 15.50 24.76
N LEU A 457 21.05 16.13 23.64
CA LEU A 457 20.80 15.62 22.27
C LEU A 457 21.91 14.65 21.80
N LEU A 458 23.02 14.55 22.52
CA LEU A 458 24.19 13.81 22.07
C LEU A 458 23.90 12.34 21.74
N PRO A 459 23.12 11.57 22.54
CA PRO A 459 22.81 10.17 22.25
C PRO A 459 22.02 9.94 20.97
N PHE A 460 21.26 10.94 20.48
CA PHE A 460 20.56 10.83 19.20
C PHE A 460 21.49 10.74 18.00
N PHE A 461 22.75 11.18 18.12
CA PHE A 461 23.72 11.21 17.02
C PHE A 461 24.88 10.25 17.21
N THR A 462 25.27 9.95 18.46
CA THR A 462 26.48 9.16 18.76
C THR A 462 26.25 7.66 18.76
N ARG A 463 25.00 7.22 18.93
CA ARG A 463 24.69 5.78 18.89
C ARG A 463 24.84 5.25 17.47
N PRO A 464 25.46 4.07 17.26
CA PRO A 464 25.86 3.60 15.93
C PRO A 464 24.67 3.43 14.97
N ILE A 465 23.52 2.94 15.46
CA ILE A 465 22.32 2.78 14.64
C ILE A 465 21.73 4.14 14.27
N CYS A 466 21.68 5.08 15.22
CA CYS A 466 21.20 6.44 14.95
C CYS A 466 22.09 7.12 13.90
N ALA A 467 23.40 7.06 14.06
CA ALA A 467 24.34 7.62 13.10
C ALA A 467 24.18 6.99 11.70
N ALA A 468 24.00 5.67 11.62
CA ALA A 468 23.74 4.98 10.35
C ALA A 468 22.45 5.47 9.69
N LEU A 469 21.34 5.62 10.44
CA LEU A 469 20.07 6.12 9.91
C LEU A 469 20.19 7.57 9.40
N VAL A 470 20.89 8.43 10.14
CA VAL A 470 21.17 9.82 9.72
C VAL A 470 21.97 9.86 8.41
N LEU A 471 23.03 9.03 8.29
CA LEU A 471 23.83 8.94 7.07
C LEU A 471 23.03 8.40 5.89
N LEU A 472 22.17 7.40 6.09
CA LEU A 472 21.27 6.89 5.05
C LEU A 472 20.30 7.97 4.56
N MET A 473 19.72 8.77 5.48
CA MET A 473 18.87 9.89 5.10
C MET A 473 19.63 10.95 4.31
N ALA A 474 20.80 11.34 4.78
CA ALA A 474 21.65 12.31 4.07
C ALA A 474 21.98 11.82 2.65
N GLY A 475 22.28 10.52 2.49
CA GLY A 475 22.49 9.87 1.20
C GLY A 475 21.24 9.91 0.32
N ALA A 476 20.06 9.62 0.87
CA ALA A 476 18.81 9.65 0.13
C ALA A 476 18.48 11.07 -0.37
N PHE A 477 18.63 12.11 0.46
CA PHE A 477 18.41 13.49 0.05
C PHE A 477 19.44 14.02 -0.95
N SER A 478 20.68 13.57 -0.88
CA SER A 478 21.74 13.99 -1.80
C SER A 478 21.71 13.24 -3.14
N SER A 479 21.11 12.05 -3.20
CA SER A 479 21.07 11.21 -4.41
C SER A 479 20.51 11.89 -5.66
N PRO A 480 19.41 12.69 -5.62
CA PRO A 480 18.89 13.40 -6.81
C PRO A 480 19.86 14.44 -7.34
N TYR A 481 20.61 15.11 -6.45
CA TYR A 481 21.60 16.11 -6.83
C TYR A 481 22.84 15.45 -7.45
N LEU A 482 23.31 14.36 -6.86
CA LEU A 482 24.44 13.58 -7.38
C LEU A 482 24.14 13.00 -8.75
N LEU A 483 22.95 12.43 -8.94
CA LEU A 483 22.52 11.90 -10.24
C LEU A 483 22.41 12.99 -11.32
N ARG A 484 21.96 14.19 -10.96
CA ARG A 484 21.96 15.35 -11.89
C ARG A 484 23.36 15.80 -12.26
N MET A 485 24.29 15.86 -11.30
CA MET A 485 25.68 16.20 -11.57
C MET A 485 26.37 15.18 -12.49
N ILE A 486 26.14 13.89 -12.29
CA ILE A 486 26.69 12.82 -13.11
C ILE A 486 26.11 12.87 -14.53
N ARG A 487 24.80 13.16 -14.67
CA ARG A 487 24.12 13.26 -15.98
C ARG A 487 24.60 14.47 -16.78
N ASN A 488 24.79 15.60 -16.14
CA ASN A 488 25.33 16.80 -16.81
C ASN A 488 26.74 16.59 -17.28
N ARG A 489 27.62 15.94 -16.49
CA ARG A 489 28.99 15.61 -16.93
C ARG A 489 29.06 14.62 -18.11
N LYS A 490 27.99 13.85 -18.37
CA LYS A 490 27.93 12.93 -19.54
C LYS A 490 27.39 13.60 -20.80
N VAL A 491 26.78 14.78 -20.70
CA VAL A 491 26.30 15.57 -21.83
C VAL A 491 27.41 16.50 -22.32
N ASP A 492 28.35 16.86 -21.44
CA ASP A 492 29.50 17.72 -21.76
C ASP A 492 30.73 16.94 -22.25
N ARG A 493 30.60 15.62 -22.47
CA ARG A 493 31.59 14.73 -23.14
C ARG A 493 30.95 14.07 -24.37
#